data_83afcb0147079bbd3d0c32c0342fc236
#
_entry.id   83afcb0147079bbd3d0c32c0342fc236
#
_cell.length_a   1.000
_cell.length_b   1.000
_cell.length_c   1.000
_cell.angle_alpha   90.00
_cell.angle_beta   90.00
_cell.angle_gamma   90.00
#
_symmetry.space_group_name_H-M   'P 1'
#
loop_
_entity.id
_entity.type
_entity.pdbx_description
1 polymer ?
#
loop_
_entity_poly.entity_id
_entity_poly.type
_entity_poly.pdbx_seq_one_letter_code
_entity_poly.pdbx_strand_id
1 'polypeptide(L)'
;MPQQIQDVLDAFSPVLKEYRYRNFWSMEIRVKDDAAYFGDATTRAPMPATPSNLENIKNLPEVIYHGAQGQLVQPYYEKKFTGEVLVNMKGDRHAWGVTEVPEELKRWLKLPNSCQIDSLRCFPPDEQHGEAIGWLVAIGDTVEEVIATMKDQIALLPDGMSADLEPLGELLTVVEQAQEKGIDFPAEVPPPETVLVDNGT
;
A
#
# COMPACT_ATOMS: atom_id res chain seq x y z
N MET A 1 3.92 -6.39 16.92
CA MET A 1 4.96 -5.47 16.38
C MET A 1 6.24 -5.71 17.15
N PRO A 2 7.43 -5.84 16.53
CA PRO A 2 8.71 -5.95 17.23
C PRO A 2 8.93 -4.77 18.19
N GLN A 3 9.50 -5.05 19.38
CA GLN A 3 9.68 -4.04 20.44
C GLN A 3 10.51 -2.84 19.96
N GLN A 4 11.56 -3.10 19.17
CA GLN A 4 12.43 -2.06 18.63
C GLN A 4 11.66 -1.04 17.77
N ILE A 5 10.64 -1.48 17.03
CA ILE A 5 9.78 -0.60 16.22
C ILE A 5 8.82 0.17 17.12
N GLN A 6 8.27 -0.49 18.15
CA GLN A 6 7.40 0.16 19.12
C GLN A 6 8.13 1.27 19.88
N ASP A 7 9.38 1.05 20.29
CA ASP A 7 10.19 2.05 20.98
C ASP A 7 10.39 3.32 20.17
N VAL A 8 10.58 3.19 18.85
CA VAL A 8 10.68 4.35 17.94
C VAL A 8 9.34 5.09 17.83
N LEU A 9 8.22 4.36 17.69
CA LEU A 9 6.87 4.95 17.69
C LEU A 9 6.59 5.73 18.98
N ASP A 10 6.92 5.14 20.12
CA ASP A 10 6.72 5.76 21.43
C ASP A 10 7.55 7.03 21.60
N ALA A 11 8.77 7.07 21.03
CA ALA A 11 9.61 8.25 21.03
C ALA A 11 9.02 9.41 20.22
N PHE A 12 8.33 9.13 19.10
CA PHE A 12 7.68 10.17 18.27
C PHE A 12 6.30 10.59 18.79
N SER A 13 5.62 9.75 19.54
CA SER A 13 4.25 9.98 20.01
C SER A 13 4.06 11.33 20.73
N PRO A 14 4.94 11.77 21.65
CA PRO A 14 4.83 13.07 22.31
C PRO A 14 4.86 14.25 21.33
N VAL A 15 5.77 14.18 20.33
CA VAL A 15 5.91 15.23 19.31
C VAL A 15 4.66 15.32 18.44
N LEU A 16 4.14 14.19 17.97
CA LEU A 16 2.91 14.15 17.16
C LEU A 16 1.71 14.69 17.93
N LYS A 17 1.61 14.41 19.25
CA LYS A 17 0.57 14.95 20.12
C LYS A 17 0.71 16.46 20.34
N GLU A 18 1.91 16.96 20.59
CA GLU A 18 2.17 18.39 20.78
C GLU A 18 1.71 19.20 19.56
N TYR A 19 2.02 18.73 18.35
CA TYR A 19 1.63 19.38 17.10
C TYR A 19 0.21 19.02 16.63
N ARG A 20 -0.57 18.25 17.41
CA ARG A 20 -1.93 17.78 17.07
C ARG A 20 -2.01 17.19 15.68
N TYR A 21 -1.01 16.34 15.34
CA TYR A 21 -0.93 15.73 14.03
C TYR A 21 -2.16 14.84 13.74
N ARG A 22 -2.78 14.99 12.56
CA ARG A 22 -4.03 14.36 12.15
C ARG A 22 -3.98 13.83 10.73
N ASN A 23 -2.97 13.00 10.43
CA ASN A 23 -2.82 12.40 9.11
C ASN A 23 -2.13 11.03 9.25
N PHE A 24 -2.02 10.30 8.13
CA PHE A 24 -1.16 9.12 8.08
C PHE A 24 0.28 9.53 8.37
N TRP A 25 0.96 8.67 9.10
CA TRP A 25 2.36 8.81 9.40
C TRP A 25 3.05 7.46 9.27
N SER A 26 4.18 7.42 8.61
CA SER A 26 4.98 6.22 8.40
C SER A 26 6.45 6.49 8.69
N MET A 27 7.17 5.42 9.00
CA MET A 27 8.59 5.47 9.33
C MET A 27 9.36 4.43 8.53
N GLU A 28 10.55 4.78 8.08
CA GLU A 28 11.57 3.81 7.69
C GLU A 28 12.42 3.47 8.91
N ILE A 29 12.39 2.20 9.32
CA ILE A 29 13.19 1.69 10.44
C ILE A 29 13.95 0.47 9.96
N ARG A 30 15.26 0.45 10.22
CA ARG A 30 16.12 -0.71 9.97
C ARG A 30 16.54 -1.29 11.29
N VAL A 31 16.37 -2.59 11.46
CA VAL A 31 16.82 -3.31 12.66
C VAL A 31 18.07 -4.11 12.34
N LYS A 32 19.13 -3.88 13.10
CA LYS A 32 20.38 -4.62 12.99
C LYS A 32 20.94 -4.86 14.40
N ASP A 33 21.35 -6.09 14.68
CA ASP A 33 21.96 -6.48 15.97
C ASP A 33 21.09 -6.02 17.16
N ASP A 34 19.77 -6.25 17.08
CA ASP A 34 18.72 -5.83 18.04
C ASP A 34 18.58 -4.31 18.27
N ALA A 35 19.28 -3.50 17.53
CA ALA A 35 19.15 -2.04 17.56
C ALA A 35 18.28 -1.52 16.39
N ALA A 36 17.37 -0.60 16.71
CA ALA A 36 16.57 0.10 15.71
C ALA A 36 17.31 1.36 15.23
N TYR A 37 17.39 1.50 13.93
CA TYR A 37 17.94 2.68 13.26
C TYR A 37 16.81 3.38 12.53
N PHE A 38 16.45 4.55 13.00
CA PHE A 38 15.48 5.41 12.33
C PHE A 38 16.11 6.05 11.10
N GLY A 39 15.50 5.86 9.94
CA GLY A 39 15.96 6.41 8.66
C GLY A 39 15.21 7.68 8.28
N ASP A 40 13.90 7.58 8.15
CA ASP A 40 13.05 8.68 7.67
C ASP A 40 11.64 8.62 8.26
N ALA A 41 10.99 9.77 8.36
CA ALA A 41 9.58 9.91 8.68
C ALA A 41 8.83 10.56 7.53
N THR A 42 7.74 9.91 7.11
CA THR A 42 6.88 10.42 6.06
C THR A 42 5.54 10.82 6.63
N THR A 43 5.16 12.08 6.44
CA THR A 43 3.90 12.66 6.96
C THR A 43 2.71 12.42 6.04
N ARG A 44 2.63 11.25 5.45
CA ARG A 44 1.60 10.75 4.55
C ARG A 44 1.56 9.23 4.61
N ALA A 45 0.57 8.64 3.93
CA ALA A 45 0.60 7.21 3.67
C ALA A 45 1.84 6.84 2.81
N PRO A 46 2.57 5.77 3.13
CA PRO A 46 3.84 5.44 2.48
C PRO A 46 3.66 5.06 1.02
N MET A 47 4.55 5.54 0.15
CA MET A 47 4.67 5.05 -1.22
C MET A 47 6.03 4.32 -1.35
N PRO A 48 6.05 3.12 -1.93
CA PRO A 48 5.01 2.48 -2.75
C PRO A 48 3.82 1.87 -1.98
N ALA A 49 3.90 1.27 -0.89
CA ALA A 49 2.89 0.40 -0.26
C ALA A 49 1.45 0.97 -0.05
N THR A 50 1.19 2.25 -0.33
CA THR A 50 -0.13 2.86 -0.12
C THR A 50 -1.23 2.28 -0.99
N PRO A 51 -1.06 2.08 -2.32
CA PRO A 51 -2.14 1.56 -3.15
C PRO A 51 -2.67 0.21 -2.67
N SER A 52 -1.78 -0.71 -2.30
CA SER A 52 -2.14 -2.03 -1.80
C SER A 52 -2.78 -1.97 -0.42
N ASN A 53 -2.22 -1.20 0.51
CA ASN A 53 -2.74 -1.08 1.87
C ASN A 53 -4.14 -0.46 1.91
N LEU A 54 -4.37 0.64 1.18
CA LEU A 54 -5.67 1.30 1.16
C LEU A 54 -6.75 0.43 0.51
N GLU A 55 -6.39 -0.39 -0.49
CA GLU A 55 -7.35 -1.30 -1.10
C GLU A 55 -7.81 -2.42 -0.16
N ASN A 56 -6.96 -2.81 0.77
CA ASN A 56 -7.25 -3.88 1.71
C ASN A 56 -8.00 -3.43 2.98
N ILE A 57 -8.06 -2.13 3.27
CA ILE A 57 -8.74 -1.59 4.46
C ILE A 57 -10.23 -1.41 4.17
N LYS A 58 -11.08 -2.25 4.77
CA LYS A 58 -12.55 -2.21 4.56
C LYS A 58 -13.24 -1.00 5.17
N ASN A 59 -12.75 -0.57 6.31
CA ASN A 59 -13.29 0.59 7.06
C ASN A 59 -12.46 1.87 6.84
N LEU A 60 -11.83 2.02 5.68
CA LEU A 60 -11.01 3.18 5.38
C LEU A 60 -11.73 4.53 5.58
N PRO A 61 -13.02 4.70 5.17
CA PRO A 61 -13.75 5.95 5.42
C PRO A 61 -13.83 6.31 6.90
N GLU A 62 -14.08 5.34 7.77
CA GLU A 62 -14.13 5.52 9.23
C GLU A 62 -12.76 5.87 9.79
N VAL A 63 -11.71 5.19 9.34
CA VAL A 63 -10.31 5.48 9.73
C VAL A 63 -9.95 6.92 9.39
N ILE A 64 -10.29 7.40 8.19
CA ILE A 64 -10.02 8.77 7.76
C ILE A 64 -10.88 9.77 8.53
N TYR A 65 -12.19 9.55 8.60
CA TYR A 65 -13.14 10.50 9.22
C TYR A 65 -12.85 10.70 10.71
N HIS A 66 -12.73 9.62 11.46
CA HIS A 66 -12.47 9.70 12.90
C HIS A 66 -11.01 10.11 13.18
N GLY A 67 -10.05 9.65 12.38
CA GLY A 67 -8.65 10.06 12.47
C GLY A 67 -8.47 11.56 12.31
N ALA A 68 -9.18 12.19 11.39
CA ALA A 68 -9.19 13.65 11.22
C ALA A 68 -9.72 14.40 12.47
N GLN A 69 -10.57 13.76 13.26
CA GLN A 69 -11.08 14.29 14.53
C GLN A 69 -10.17 13.95 15.73
N GLY A 70 -9.08 13.23 15.52
CA GLY A 70 -8.16 12.82 16.57
C GLY A 70 -8.55 11.54 17.30
N GLN A 71 -9.48 10.77 16.74
CA GLN A 71 -9.88 9.46 17.25
C GLN A 71 -9.19 8.38 16.44
N LEU A 72 -8.52 7.43 17.08
CA LEU A 72 -7.93 6.29 16.39
C LEU A 72 -9.00 5.21 16.20
N VAL A 73 -9.17 4.79 14.94
CA VAL A 73 -10.00 3.66 14.57
C VAL A 73 -9.08 2.54 14.08
N GLN A 74 -9.26 1.34 14.63
CA GLN A 74 -8.50 0.18 14.19
C GLN A 74 -8.84 -0.15 12.74
N PRO A 75 -7.85 -0.19 11.82
CA PRO A 75 -8.09 -0.68 10.46
C PRO A 75 -8.53 -2.14 10.45
N TYR A 76 -9.52 -2.44 9.62
CA TYR A 76 -9.97 -3.79 9.35
C TYR A 76 -9.58 -4.19 7.93
N TYR A 77 -8.84 -5.27 7.81
CA TYR A 77 -8.32 -5.73 6.53
C TYR A 77 -9.20 -6.82 5.93
N GLU A 78 -9.40 -6.76 4.61
CA GLU A 78 -10.16 -7.77 3.86
C GLU A 78 -9.40 -9.09 3.78
N LYS A 79 -8.08 -9.00 3.58
CA LYS A 79 -7.16 -10.11 3.39
C LYS A 79 -5.89 -9.93 4.22
N LYS A 80 -5.18 -11.04 4.42
CA LYS A 80 -3.96 -11.09 5.23
C LYS A 80 -2.75 -10.46 4.54
N PHE A 81 -2.64 -10.65 3.22
CA PHE A 81 -1.53 -10.16 2.42
C PHE A 81 -2.00 -9.24 1.32
N THR A 82 -1.16 -8.26 1.01
CA THR A 82 -1.29 -7.38 -0.15
C THR A 82 -0.01 -7.42 -0.96
N GLY A 83 -0.13 -7.24 -2.27
CA GLY A 83 1.00 -7.05 -3.16
C GLY A 83 0.71 -5.95 -4.17
N GLU A 84 1.76 -5.28 -4.62
CA GLU A 84 1.67 -4.32 -5.70
C GLU A 84 2.89 -4.39 -6.60
N VAL A 85 2.69 -4.17 -7.88
CA VAL A 85 3.75 -4.07 -8.88
C VAL A 85 3.57 -2.81 -9.70
N LEU A 86 4.68 -2.23 -10.15
CA LEU A 86 4.65 -1.10 -11.07
C LEU A 86 4.06 -1.52 -12.42
N VAL A 87 3.19 -0.66 -12.94
CA VAL A 87 2.66 -0.78 -14.31
C VAL A 87 3.34 0.25 -15.17
N ASN A 88 3.93 -0.23 -16.26
CA ASN A 88 4.57 0.57 -17.28
C ASN A 88 3.70 0.63 -18.52
N MET A 89 3.77 1.74 -19.24
CA MET A 89 3.10 1.93 -20.52
C MET A 89 4.14 2.34 -21.58
N LYS A 90 4.26 1.51 -22.60
CA LYS A 90 5.13 1.79 -23.76
C LYS A 90 4.47 2.86 -24.63
N GLY A 91 5.25 3.82 -25.10
CA GLY A 91 4.77 4.84 -26.01
C GLY A 91 5.58 6.13 -25.97
N ASP A 92 5.14 7.09 -26.75
CA ASP A 92 5.73 8.44 -26.75
C ASP A 92 5.27 9.20 -25.53
N ARG A 93 6.20 9.41 -24.58
CA ARG A 93 5.93 10.17 -23.35
C ARG A 93 5.83 11.66 -23.53
N HIS A 94 6.10 12.19 -24.74
CA HIS A 94 5.84 13.59 -25.12
C HIS A 94 4.41 13.82 -25.58
N ALA A 95 3.63 12.76 -25.79
CA ALA A 95 2.24 12.81 -26.22
C ALA A 95 1.29 12.28 -25.13
N TRP A 96 0.00 12.59 -25.29
CA TRP A 96 -1.05 11.99 -24.47
C TRP A 96 -1.16 10.49 -24.74
N GLY A 97 -1.06 9.70 -23.68
CA GLY A 97 -1.40 8.28 -23.71
C GLY A 97 -2.91 8.10 -23.49
N VAL A 98 -3.52 7.17 -24.22
CA VAL A 98 -4.95 6.85 -24.05
C VAL A 98 -5.12 5.33 -24.08
N THR A 99 -5.92 4.80 -23.14
CA THR A 99 -6.27 3.39 -23.08
C THR A 99 -7.66 3.17 -22.50
N GLU A 100 -8.26 2.04 -22.78
CA GLU A 100 -9.46 1.56 -22.11
C GLU A 100 -9.06 0.50 -21.07
N VAL A 101 -9.47 0.71 -19.82
CA VAL A 101 -9.18 -0.23 -18.73
C VAL A 101 -10.34 -1.23 -18.63
N PRO A 102 -10.09 -2.54 -18.75
CA PRO A 102 -11.09 -3.58 -18.52
C PRO A 102 -11.80 -3.42 -17.18
N GLU A 103 -13.10 -3.74 -17.13
CA GLU A 103 -13.92 -3.60 -15.91
C GLU A 103 -13.33 -4.37 -14.73
N GLU A 104 -12.80 -5.56 -14.99
CA GLU A 104 -12.17 -6.47 -14.03
C GLU A 104 -10.94 -5.85 -13.36
N LEU A 105 -10.25 -4.92 -14.05
CA LEU A 105 -9.05 -4.25 -13.54
C LEU A 105 -9.33 -2.91 -12.87
N LYS A 106 -10.51 -2.31 -13.01
CA LYS A 106 -10.80 -0.95 -12.51
C LYS A 106 -10.54 -0.79 -11.02
N ARG A 107 -10.85 -1.82 -10.23
CA ARG A 107 -10.56 -1.82 -8.78
C ARG A 107 -9.06 -1.93 -8.49
N TRP A 108 -8.33 -2.70 -9.29
CA TRP A 108 -6.99 -3.14 -8.97
C TRP A 108 -5.88 -2.30 -9.60
N LEU A 109 -6.19 -1.67 -10.73
CA LEU A 109 -5.24 -0.85 -11.47
C LEU A 109 -5.31 0.61 -10.99
N LYS A 110 -4.28 1.06 -10.29
CA LYS A 110 -4.18 2.40 -9.70
C LYS A 110 -3.37 3.31 -10.60
N LEU A 111 -4.02 4.29 -11.20
CA LEU A 111 -3.47 5.21 -12.20
C LEU A 111 -3.57 6.66 -11.71
N PRO A 112 -2.71 7.10 -10.76
CA PRO A 112 -2.88 8.37 -10.06
C PRO A 112 -2.75 9.59 -10.97
N ASN A 113 -1.88 9.53 -11.97
CA ASN A 113 -1.62 10.65 -12.89
C ASN A 113 -2.42 10.52 -14.18
N SER A 114 -3.68 10.09 -14.07
CA SER A 114 -4.57 9.96 -15.22
C SER A 114 -5.91 10.63 -14.95
N CYS A 115 -6.59 11.05 -16.02
CA CYS A 115 -7.98 11.45 -15.97
C CYS A 115 -8.85 10.44 -16.74
N GLN A 116 -10.13 10.40 -16.39
CA GLN A 116 -11.10 9.59 -17.10
C GLN A 116 -11.96 10.49 -18.00
N ILE A 117 -12.05 10.14 -19.28
CA ILE A 117 -12.93 10.77 -20.25
C ILE A 117 -13.76 9.65 -20.88
N ASP A 118 -15.04 9.63 -20.59
CA ASP A 118 -15.93 8.51 -20.93
C ASP A 118 -15.41 7.16 -20.41
N SER A 119 -15.15 6.18 -21.28
CA SER A 119 -14.55 4.89 -20.93
C SER A 119 -13.02 4.89 -20.91
N LEU A 120 -12.40 5.99 -21.38
CA LEU A 120 -10.97 6.05 -21.61
C LEU A 120 -10.22 6.62 -20.40
N ARG A 121 -9.02 6.05 -20.14
CA ARG A 121 -8.00 6.64 -19.27
C ARG A 121 -7.00 7.40 -20.13
N CYS A 122 -6.82 8.68 -19.80
CA CYS A 122 -5.94 9.60 -20.49
C CYS A 122 -4.77 9.98 -19.58
N PHE A 123 -3.56 9.82 -20.07
CA PHE A 123 -2.32 10.12 -19.36
C PHE A 123 -1.69 11.35 -19.97
N PRO A 124 -1.38 12.40 -19.20
CA PRO A 124 -0.65 13.53 -19.72
C PRO A 124 0.78 13.14 -20.11
N PRO A 125 1.42 13.92 -20.99
CA PRO A 125 2.84 13.80 -21.23
C PRO A 125 3.65 13.85 -19.93
N ASP A 126 4.59 12.93 -19.75
CA ASP A 126 5.43 12.87 -18.55
C ASP A 126 6.82 12.35 -18.91
N GLU A 127 7.75 13.26 -19.07
CA GLU A 127 9.13 12.95 -19.41
C GLU A 127 9.97 12.57 -18.18
N GLN A 128 9.50 12.89 -16.97
CA GLN A 128 10.29 12.75 -15.74
C GLN A 128 10.20 11.35 -15.13
N HIS A 129 9.05 10.69 -15.24
CA HIS A 129 8.79 9.40 -14.59
C HIS A 129 8.95 8.19 -15.53
N GLY A 130 9.49 8.38 -16.72
CA GLY A 130 9.73 7.30 -17.68
C GLY A 130 8.44 6.60 -18.10
N GLU A 131 8.46 5.27 -18.15
CA GLU A 131 7.32 4.45 -18.57
C GLU A 131 6.32 4.15 -17.44
N ALA A 132 6.68 4.39 -16.18
CA ALA A 132 5.82 4.06 -15.04
C ALA A 132 4.57 4.94 -15.00
N ILE A 133 3.38 4.33 -14.99
CA ILE A 133 2.10 5.03 -14.99
C ILE A 133 1.24 4.77 -13.75
N GLY A 134 1.58 3.78 -12.95
CA GLY A 134 0.82 3.41 -11.76
C GLY A 134 1.18 2.06 -11.18
N TRP A 135 0.21 1.46 -10.51
CA TRP A 135 0.38 0.18 -9.79
C TRP A 135 -0.77 -0.76 -10.06
N LEU A 136 -0.46 -2.04 -10.16
CA LEU A 136 -1.42 -3.12 -10.11
C LEU A 136 -1.36 -3.74 -8.71
N VAL A 137 -2.53 -3.93 -8.10
CA VAL A 137 -2.69 -4.36 -6.70
C VAL A 137 -3.41 -5.71 -6.66
N ALA A 138 -2.98 -6.60 -5.78
CA ALA A 138 -3.73 -7.80 -5.42
C ALA A 138 -3.75 -8.01 -3.91
N ILE A 139 -4.78 -8.69 -3.41
CA ILE A 139 -4.93 -9.07 -2.01
C ILE A 139 -5.23 -10.56 -1.91
N GLY A 140 -4.80 -11.21 -0.85
CA GLY A 140 -5.00 -12.66 -0.66
C GLY A 140 -4.78 -13.10 0.79
N ASP A 141 -5.23 -14.30 1.12
CA ASP A 141 -4.98 -14.87 2.45
C ASP A 141 -3.62 -15.57 2.53
N THR A 142 -3.00 -15.85 1.37
CA THR A 142 -1.62 -16.31 1.25
C THR A 142 -0.85 -15.50 0.22
N VAL A 143 0.48 -15.58 0.27
CA VAL A 143 1.36 -14.92 -0.72
C VAL A 143 1.17 -15.52 -2.10
N GLU A 144 0.97 -16.84 -2.18
CA GLU A 144 0.72 -17.55 -3.43
C GLU A 144 -0.58 -17.07 -4.10
N GLU A 145 -1.66 -16.85 -3.32
CA GLU A 145 -2.89 -16.27 -3.85
C GLU A 145 -2.66 -14.87 -4.43
N VAL A 146 -1.89 -14.02 -3.74
CA VAL A 146 -1.55 -12.69 -4.23
C VAL A 146 -0.81 -12.78 -5.57
N ILE A 147 0.22 -13.64 -5.66
CA ILE A 147 1.01 -13.82 -6.87
C ILE A 147 0.14 -14.39 -8.02
N ALA A 148 -0.70 -15.39 -7.74
CA ALA A 148 -1.58 -15.97 -8.75
C ALA A 148 -2.60 -14.94 -9.28
N THR A 149 -3.27 -14.21 -8.38
CA THR A 149 -4.19 -13.13 -8.74
C THR A 149 -3.51 -12.05 -9.58
N MET A 150 -2.32 -11.63 -9.18
CA MET A 150 -1.54 -10.63 -9.90
C MET A 150 -1.18 -11.10 -11.31
N LYS A 151 -0.80 -12.38 -11.45
CA LYS A 151 -0.51 -12.98 -12.76
C LYS A 151 -1.72 -12.96 -13.70
N ASP A 152 -2.89 -13.30 -13.17
CA ASP A 152 -4.14 -13.28 -13.95
C ASP A 152 -4.52 -11.84 -14.34
N GLN A 153 -4.34 -10.89 -13.45
CA GLN A 153 -4.58 -9.46 -13.71
C GLN A 153 -3.60 -8.90 -14.76
N ILE A 154 -2.33 -9.29 -14.74
CA ILE A 154 -1.34 -8.86 -15.75
C ILE A 154 -1.75 -9.33 -17.15
N ALA A 155 -2.33 -10.53 -17.25
CA ALA A 155 -2.81 -11.05 -18.52
C ALA A 155 -4.00 -10.26 -19.10
N LEU A 156 -4.68 -9.44 -18.28
CA LEU A 156 -5.78 -8.57 -18.68
C LEU A 156 -5.34 -7.12 -18.94
N LEU A 157 -4.06 -6.79 -18.74
CA LEU A 157 -3.59 -5.43 -18.98
C LEU A 157 -3.80 -5.05 -20.46
N PRO A 158 -4.23 -3.79 -20.72
CA PRO A 158 -4.37 -3.28 -22.07
C PRO A 158 -3.08 -3.35 -22.89
N ASP A 159 -3.21 -3.41 -24.20
CA ASP A 159 -2.08 -3.34 -25.12
C ASP A 159 -1.17 -2.14 -24.81
N GLY A 160 0.14 -2.40 -24.81
CA GLY A 160 1.15 -1.39 -24.48
C GLY A 160 1.43 -1.25 -22.97
N MET A 161 0.60 -1.81 -22.10
CA MET A 161 0.87 -1.89 -20.65
C MET A 161 1.61 -3.18 -20.30
N SER A 162 2.45 -3.11 -19.29
CA SER A 162 3.16 -4.27 -18.77
C SER A 162 3.46 -4.09 -17.27
N ALA A 163 3.56 -5.20 -16.56
CA ALA A 163 4.03 -5.25 -15.17
C ALA A 163 4.92 -6.48 -14.99
N ASP A 164 5.90 -6.39 -14.09
CA ASP A 164 6.83 -7.45 -13.78
C ASP A 164 6.54 -8.06 -12.42
N LEU A 165 6.45 -9.40 -12.37
CA LEU A 165 6.24 -10.18 -11.15
C LEU A 165 7.54 -10.63 -10.48
N GLU A 166 8.68 -10.50 -11.13
CA GLU A 166 9.96 -10.99 -10.59
C GLU A 166 10.21 -10.50 -9.15
N PRO A 167 9.92 -9.21 -8.81
CA PRO A 167 10.10 -8.73 -7.44
C PRO A 167 9.22 -9.44 -6.38
N LEU A 168 8.11 -10.04 -6.80
CA LEU A 168 7.24 -10.79 -5.88
C LEU A 168 7.70 -12.24 -5.66
N GLY A 169 8.58 -12.76 -6.51
CA GLY A 169 9.08 -14.12 -6.39
C GLY A 169 9.87 -14.39 -5.11
N GLU A 170 10.49 -13.37 -4.54
CA GLU A 170 11.27 -13.47 -3.30
C GLU A 170 10.40 -13.36 -2.03
N LEU A 171 9.12 -12.97 -2.14
CA LEU A 171 8.27 -12.72 -0.98
C LEU A 171 8.08 -13.94 -0.07
N LEU A 172 7.98 -15.13 -0.64
CA LEU A 172 7.87 -16.37 0.17
C LEU A 172 9.07 -16.53 1.09
N THR A 173 10.28 -16.35 0.55
CA THR A 173 11.52 -16.39 1.33
C THR A 173 11.56 -15.30 2.40
N VAL A 174 11.09 -14.10 2.10
CA VAL A 174 11.01 -12.99 3.05
C VAL A 174 10.03 -13.30 4.18
N VAL A 175 8.88 -13.90 3.88
CA VAL A 175 7.89 -14.31 4.89
C VAL A 175 8.48 -15.39 5.81
N GLU A 176 9.15 -16.40 5.26
CA GLU A 176 9.84 -17.43 6.04
C GLU A 176 10.90 -16.83 6.97
N GLN A 177 11.76 -15.95 6.45
CA GLN A 177 12.77 -15.26 7.25
C GLN A 177 12.17 -14.37 8.34
N ALA A 178 11.03 -13.73 8.09
CA ALA A 178 10.33 -12.93 9.08
C ALA A 178 9.79 -13.83 10.22
N GLN A 179 9.21 -14.99 9.89
CA GLN A 179 8.73 -15.96 10.87
C GLN A 179 9.88 -16.53 11.73
N GLU A 180 11.03 -16.85 11.12
CA GLU A 180 12.23 -17.27 11.84
C GLU A 180 12.71 -16.23 12.86
N LYS A 181 12.47 -14.95 12.59
CA LYS A 181 12.77 -13.81 13.48
C LYS A 181 11.65 -13.49 14.48
N GLY A 182 10.65 -14.35 14.60
CA GLY A 182 9.53 -14.18 15.54
C GLY A 182 8.47 -13.17 15.11
N ILE A 183 8.40 -12.83 13.82
CA ILE A 183 7.31 -12.03 13.28
C ILE A 183 6.19 -12.98 12.91
N ASP A 184 5.15 -13.05 13.74
CA ASP A 184 3.96 -13.84 13.46
C ASP A 184 2.99 -13.09 12.54
N PHE A 185 2.52 -13.80 11.53
CA PHE A 185 1.39 -13.36 10.71
C PHE A 185 0.12 -13.98 11.27
N PRO A 186 -0.84 -13.20 11.80
CA PRO A 186 -2.04 -13.75 12.42
C PRO A 186 -2.80 -14.65 11.42
N ALA A 187 -3.31 -15.78 11.91
CA ALA A 187 -4.03 -16.74 11.09
C ALA A 187 -5.38 -16.18 10.57
N GLU A 188 -5.97 -15.27 11.34
CA GLU A 188 -7.25 -14.63 11.02
C GLU A 188 -7.11 -13.12 11.14
N VAL A 189 -7.79 -12.40 10.25
CA VAL A 189 -8.01 -10.96 10.39
C VAL A 189 -9.18 -10.80 11.36
N PRO A 190 -8.97 -10.25 12.57
CA PRO A 190 -10.06 -10.13 13.53
C PRO A 190 -11.17 -9.24 12.96
N PRO A 191 -12.46 -9.58 13.22
CA PRO A 191 -13.56 -8.70 12.87
C PRO A 191 -13.40 -7.36 13.61
N PRO A 192 -13.92 -6.26 13.04
CA PRO A 192 -13.77 -4.95 13.64
C PRO A 192 -14.54 -4.89 14.95
N GLU A 193 -13.85 -4.97 16.07
CA GLU A 193 -14.33 -4.28 17.25
C GLU A 193 -14.03 -2.80 17.02
N THR A 194 -15.10 -2.00 16.94
CA THR A 194 -14.94 -0.55 16.84
C THR A 194 -14.45 -0.05 18.19
N VAL A 195 -13.17 -0.23 18.46
CA VAL A 195 -12.50 0.35 19.61
C VAL A 195 -12.14 1.77 19.22
N LEU A 196 -13.03 2.70 19.52
CA LEU A 196 -12.66 4.11 19.58
C LEU A 196 -11.66 4.25 20.72
N VAL A 197 -10.39 4.28 20.43
CA VAL A 197 -9.37 4.59 21.42
C VAL A 197 -9.46 6.11 21.66
N ASP A 198 -10.09 6.47 22.77
CA ASP A 198 -10.11 7.86 23.23
C ASP A 198 -8.68 8.23 23.65
N ASN A 199 -7.99 8.95 22.81
CA ASN A 199 -6.66 9.48 23.07
C ASN A 199 -6.73 10.77 23.88
N GLY A 200 -7.56 10.81 24.93
CA GLY A 200 -7.67 11.91 25.90
C GLY A 200 -7.17 13.25 25.37
N THR A 201 -8.08 14.14 25.07
CA THR A 201 -7.82 15.53 24.64
C THR A 201 -6.88 16.27 25.58
#